data_f6e5e30136c3c55c5e6e23e329e843ad
#
_entry.id   f6e5e30136c3c55c5e6e23e329e843ad
#
_cell.length_a   1.000
_cell.length_b   1.000
_cell.length_c   1.000
_cell.angle_alpha   90.00
_cell.angle_beta   90.00
_cell.angle_gamma   90.00
#
_symmetry.space_group_name_H-M   'P 1'
#
loop_
_entity.id
_entity.type
_entity.pdbx_description
1 polymer ?
#
loop_
_entity_poly.entity_id
_entity_poly.type
_entity_poly.pdbx_seq_one_letter_code
_entity_poly.pdbx_strand_id
1 'polypeptide(L)'
;KVLTEIAGARPVGWHTRSTPSPNTRRLLVEEGGFLYDSDDYSDDLPFATEVSGKKHLVIPYSFDTNDMHYHQGFHRFVTARDFADYTTDAFDTLWAEGELSPKMMSIGLHLRMIGRPGRISALDRIVGHMKQKGGAWFATRRQIAEHWLARF
;
A
#
# COMPACT_ATOMS: atom_id res chain seq x y z
N LYS A 1 20.73 -11.10 2.85
CA LYS A 1 21.42 -11.71 3.99
C LYS A 1 21.15 -10.89 5.26
N VAL A 2 21.65 -9.65 5.37
CA VAL A 2 21.52 -8.80 6.57
C VAL A 2 20.05 -8.61 7.00
N LEU A 3 19.15 -8.29 6.08
CA LEU A 3 17.73 -8.13 6.40
C LEU A 3 17.09 -9.43 6.92
N THR A 4 17.49 -10.56 6.38
CA THR A 4 17.01 -11.87 6.84
C THR A 4 17.49 -12.19 8.26
N GLU A 5 18.75 -11.86 8.55
CA GLU A 5 19.32 -12.06 9.89
C GLU A 5 18.64 -11.19 10.96
N ILE A 6 18.35 -9.92 10.62
CA ILE A 6 17.70 -8.98 11.55
C ILE A 6 16.20 -9.28 11.72
N ALA A 7 15.50 -9.60 10.63
CA ALA A 7 14.05 -9.80 10.64
C ALA A 7 13.61 -11.24 10.94
N GLY A 8 14.57 -12.18 11.04
CA GLY A 8 14.28 -13.61 11.22
C GLY A 8 13.67 -14.30 10.00
N ALA A 9 13.37 -13.55 8.94
CA ALA A 9 12.81 -14.06 7.69
C ALA A 9 13.27 -13.23 6.50
N ARG A 10 13.37 -13.87 5.31
CA ARG A 10 13.68 -13.17 4.08
C ARG A 10 12.53 -12.21 3.70
N PRO A 11 12.84 -10.95 3.34
CA PRO A 11 11.87 -10.05 2.71
C PRO A 11 11.37 -10.64 1.39
N VAL A 12 10.06 -10.62 1.19
CA VAL A 12 9.41 -11.16 -0.02
C VAL A 12 8.81 -10.07 -0.91
N GLY A 13 8.82 -8.83 -0.48
CA GLY A 13 8.32 -7.70 -1.23
C GLY A 13 9.31 -6.55 -1.22
N TRP A 14 9.20 -5.69 -2.22
CA TRP A 14 10.04 -4.52 -2.39
C TRP A 14 9.20 -3.27 -2.60
N HIS A 15 9.63 -2.16 -2.05
CA HIS A 15 9.16 -0.82 -2.37
C HIS A 15 10.32 0.16 -2.27
N THR A 16 10.61 0.84 -3.36
CA THR A 16 11.72 1.80 -3.43
C THR A 16 11.31 3.09 -2.74
N ARG A 17 12.14 3.57 -1.85
CA ARG A 17 11.98 4.93 -1.33
C ARG A 17 12.17 5.94 -2.47
N SER A 18 11.18 6.79 -2.68
CA SER A 18 11.11 7.81 -3.73
C SER A 18 10.86 7.21 -5.12
N THR A 19 11.85 7.08 -5.98
CA THR A 19 11.67 6.65 -7.38
C THR A 19 12.56 5.44 -7.68
N PRO A 20 12.00 4.37 -8.24
CA PRO A 20 12.80 3.24 -8.71
C PRO A 20 13.68 3.64 -9.90
N SER A 21 14.78 2.93 -10.10
CA SER A 21 15.55 3.02 -11.34
C SER A 21 14.91 2.15 -12.43
N PRO A 22 15.22 2.39 -13.72
CA PRO A 22 14.77 1.51 -14.81
C PRO A 22 15.19 0.05 -14.64
N ASN A 23 16.24 -0.21 -13.85
CA ASN A 23 16.76 -1.55 -13.61
C ASN A 23 16.18 -2.23 -12.35
N THR A 24 15.49 -1.50 -11.48
CA THR A 24 15.08 -2.01 -10.16
C THR A 24 14.30 -3.31 -10.27
N ARG A 25 13.19 -3.32 -11.01
CA ARG A 25 12.33 -4.52 -11.16
C ARG A 25 13.08 -5.69 -11.78
N ARG A 26 13.90 -5.45 -12.82
CA ARG A 26 14.74 -6.49 -13.41
C ARG A 26 15.69 -7.12 -12.40
N LEU A 27 16.38 -6.32 -11.61
CA LEU A 27 17.29 -6.81 -10.56
C LEU A 27 16.59 -7.62 -9.47
N LEU A 28 15.37 -7.23 -9.09
CA LEU A 28 14.55 -7.99 -8.12
C LEU A 28 14.18 -9.37 -8.66
N VAL A 29 13.78 -9.44 -9.94
CA VAL A 29 13.42 -10.69 -10.62
C VAL A 29 14.62 -11.59 -10.84
N GLU A 30 15.77 -11.02 -11.20
CA GLU A 30 17.04 -11.75 -11.38
C GLU A 30 17.57 -12.29 -10.05
N GLU A 31 17.52 -11.49 -8.98
CA GLU A 31 17.94 -11.91 -7.64
C GLU A 31 17.07 -13.06 -7.11
N GLY A 32 15.79 -13.04 -7.44
CA GLY A 32 14.81 -14.05 -7.08
C GLY A 32 14.35 -13.99 -5.61
N GLY A 33 13.22 -14.63 -5.33
CA GLY A 33 12.64 -14.71 -3.98
C GLY A 33 11.82 -13.50 -3.55
N PHE A 34 11.72 -12.45 -4.37
CA PHE A 34 10.70 -11.42 -4.23
C PHE A 34 9.42 -11.87 -4.91
N LEU A 35 8.30 -11.88 -4.17
CA LEU A 35 6.99 -12.23 -4.70
C LEU A 35 6.38 -11.06 -5.48
N TYR A 36 6.69 -9.83 -5.08
CA TYR A 36 6.13 -8.60 -5.65
C TYR A 36 7.05 -7.40 -5.46
N ASP A 37 6.83 -6.39 -6.28
CA ASP A 37 7.20 -5.00 -5.96
C ASP A 37 5.97 -4.10 -5.89
N SER A 38 6.15 -2.90 -5.32
CA SER A 38 5.13 -1.86 -5.21
C SER A 38 5.59 -0.55 -5.83
N ASP A 39 6.50 -0.63 -6.79
CA ASP A 39 7.08 0.52 -7.48
C ASP A 39 6.29 0.89 -8.75
N ASP A 40 4.97 0.91 -8.61
CA ASP A 40 4.05 1.30 -9.66
C ASP A 40 2.82 2.01 -9.08
N TYR A 41 2.31 2.98 -9.82
CA TYR A 41 1.19 3.83 -9.42
C TYR A 41 0.12 3.92 -10.51
N SER A 42 0.18 3.04 -11.51
CA SER A 42 -0.66 3.09 -12.71
C SER A 42 -1.99 2.37 -12.57
N ASP A 43 -2.17 1.59 -11.51
CA ASP A 43 -3.39 0.81 -11.28
C ASP A 43 -3.73 0.77 -9.79
N ASP A 44 -4.98 0.44 -9.46
CA ASP A 44 -5.46 0.25 -8.09
C ASP A 44 -5.38 -1.21 -7.64
N LEU A 45 -5.38 -2.17 -8.57
CA LEU A 45 -5.33 -3.59 -8.28
C LEU A 45 -3.98 -4.21 -8.63
N PRO A 46 -3.58 -5.30 -7.95
CA PRO A 46 -2.40 -6.06 -8.33
C PRO A 46 -2.50 -6.61 -9.74
N PHE A 47 -1.41 -6.57 -10.48
CA PHE A 47 -1.31 -7.10 -11.83
C PHE A 47 0.01 -7.83 -12.08
N ALA A 48 -0.01 -8.75 -13.03
CA ALA A 48 1.21 -9.42 -13.48
C ALA A 48 1.86 -8.66 -14.63
N THR A 49 3.18 -8.60 -14.61
CA THR A 49 4.00 -8.10 -15.71
C THR A 49 5.06 -9.15 -16.08
N GLU A 50 5.60 -9.06 -17.28
CA GLU A 50 6.70 -9.91 -17.71
C GLU A 50 8.02 -9.15 -17.61
N VAL A 51 9.02 -9.76 -16.98
CA VAL A 51 10.35 -9.19 -16.79
C VAL A 51 11.39 -10.26 -17.09
N SER A 52 12.19 -10.07 -18.13
CA SER A 52 13.21 -11.04 -18.55
C SER A 52 12.64 -12.46 -18.76
N GLY A 53 11.47 -12.58 -19.36
CA GLY A 53 10.79 -13.86 -19.62
C GLY A 53 10.17 -14.52 -18.38
N LYS A 54 10.09 -13.83 -17.26
CA LYS A 54 9.47 -14.32 -16.03
C LYS A 54 8.27 -13.45 -15.64
N LYS A 55 7.20 -14.09 -15.19
CA LYS A 55 6.06 -13.38 -14.57
C LYS A 55 6.50 -12.78 -13.23
N HIS A 56 6.11 -11.55 -13.00
CA HIS A 56 6.33 -10.83 -11.75
C HIS A 56 5.06 -10.09 -11.34
N LEU A 57 4.73 -10.12 -10.05
CA LEU A 57 3.57 -9.45 -9.51
C LEU A 57 3.91 -8.03 -9.11
N VAL A 58 3.08 -7.08 -9.53
CA VAL A 58 3.08 -5.70 -9.04
C VAL A 58 1.86 -5.51 -8.14
N ILE A 59 2.08 -5.01 -6.94
CA ILE A 59 1.02 -4.54 -6.04
C ILE A 59 1.13 -3.03 -5.98
N PRO A 60 0.29 -2.30 -6.72
CA PRO A 60 0.41 -0.86 -6.83
C PRO A 60 0.35 -0.13 -5.49
N TYR A 61 0.89 1.07 -5.49
CA TYR A 61 0.84 1.98 -4.35
C TYR A 61 0.17 3.29 -4.77
N SER A 62 -0.55 3.92 -3.86
CA SER A 62 -1.14 5.23 -4.07
C SER A 62 -0.62 6.23 -3.05
N PHE A 63 -0.38 7.47 -3.48
CA PHE A 63 -0.11 8.59 -2.61
C PHE A 63 -1.37 9.32 -2.13
N ASP A 64 -2.54 8.96 -2.65
CA ASP A 64 -3.78 9.67 -2.39
C ASP A 64 -4.11 9.72 -0.89
N THR A 65 -4.21 8.56 -0.23
CA THR A 65 -4.47 8.46 1.20
C THR A 65 -3.18 8.32 2.01
N ASN A 66 -2.32 9.33 1.93
CA ASN A 66 -1.01 9.34 2.55
C ASN A 66 -0.85 10.50 3.55
N ASP A 67 -0.34 10.22 4.75
CA ASP A 67 -0.11 11.24 5.77
C ASP A 67 0.98 12.27 5.40
N MET A 68 1.72 12.06 4.30
CA MET A 68 2.60 13.07 3.72
C MET A 68 1.87 14.35 3.33
N HIS A 69 0.57 14.28 3.04
CA HIS A 69 -0.26 15.46 2.78
C HIS A 69 -0.35 16.44 3.95
N TYR A 70 0.08 16.08 5.14
CA TYR A 70 0.31 17.06 6.22
C TYR A 70 1.45 18.06 5.93
N HIS A 71 2.36 17.71 5.02
CA HIS A 71 3.55 18.51 4.74
C HIS A 71 3.68 18.99 3.30
N GLN A 72 3.04 18.36 2.35
CA GLN A 72 3.24 18.59 0.93
C GLN A 72 1.98 19.11 0.23
N GLY A 73 2.20 20.00 -0.74
CA GLY A 73 1.15 20.50 -1.62
C GLY A 73 0.41 21.75 -1.10
N PHE A 74 -0.38 22.35 -1.98
CA PHE A 74 -1.24 23.50 -1.68
C PHE A 74 -2.49 23.09 -0.87
N HIS A 75 -2.96 21.85 -1.04
CA HIS A 75 -4.10 21.26 -0.35
C HIS A 75 -3.59 20.21 0.63
N ARG A 76 -3.19 20.66 1.81
CA ARG A 76 -2.66 19.76 2.84
C ARG A 76 -3.64 19.57 3.99
N PHE A 77 -3.59 18.42 4.60
CA PHE A 77 -4.27 18.17 5.86
C PHE A 77 -3.67 19.03 6.97
N VAL A 78 -4.50 19.65 7.77
CA VAL A 78 -4.07 20.47 8.90
C VAL A 78 -4.35 19.75 10.22
N THR A 79 -5.54 19.16 10.35
CA THR A 79 -6.01 18.47 11.54
C THR A 79 -6.08 16.95 11.34
N ALA A 80 -6.15 16.21 12.46
CA ALA A 80 -6.44 14.78 12.41
C ALA A 80 -7.77 14.47 11.69
N ARG A 81 -8.74 15.36 11.81
CA ARG A 81 -10.05 15.20 11.17
C ARG A 81 -9.95 15.23 9.66
N ASP A 82 -9.18 16.17 9.09
CA ASP A 82 -9.07 16.31 7.64
C ASP A 82 -8.55 15.00 7.00
N PHE A 83 -7.54 14.38 7.58
CA PHE A 83 -7.01 13.11 7.11
C PHE A 83 -7.99 11.95 7.33
N ALA A 84 -8.66 11.94 8.49
CA ALA A 84 -9.62 10.90 8.80
C ALA A 84 -10.83 10.98 7.84
N ASP A 85 -11.44 12.14 7.68
CA ASP A 85 -12.62 12.35 6.86
C ASP A 85 -12.29 12.01 5.38
N TYR A 86 -11.20 12.54 4.85
CA TYR A 86 -10.76 12.23 3.48
C TYR A 86 -10.55 10.73 3.26
N THR A 87 -9.86 10.06 4.18
CA THR A 87 -9.54 8.64 4.04
C THR A 87 -10.79 7.76 4.21
N THR A 88 -11.73 8.13 5.08
CA THR A 88 -12.99 7.40 5.24
C THR A 88 -13.92 7.59 4.04
N ASP A 89 -13.98 8.79 3.45
CA ASP A 89 -14.74 9.04 2.22
C ASP A 89 -14.17 8.23 1.04
N ALA A 90 -12.85 8.19 0.89
CA ALA A 90 -12.20 7.34 -0.10
C ALA A 90 -12.52 5.85 0.11
N PHE A 91 -12.45 5.39 1.36
CA PHE A 91 -12.83 4.01 1.69
C PHE A 91 -14.29 3.71 1.37
N ASP A 92 -15.21 4.59 1.73
CA ASP A 92 -16.65 4.40 1.49
C ASP A 92 -16.99 4.35 0.02
N THR A 93 -16.31 5.15 -0.80
CA THR A 93 -16.43 5.13 -2.26
C THR A 93 -15.96 3.77 -2.82
N LEU A 94 -14.74 3.35 -2.47
CA LEU A 94 -14.20 2.08 -2.91
C LEU A 94 -14.99 0.88 -2.39
N TRP A 95 -15.54 0.98 -1.19
CA TRP A 95 -16.40 -0.05 -0.60
C TRP A 95 -17.69 -0.23 -1.41
N ALA A 96 -18.34 0.87 -1.78
CA ALA A 96 -19.55 0.84 -2.62
C ALA A 96 -19.24 0.30 -4.03
N GLU A 97 -18.15 0.73 -4.65
CA GLU A 97 -17.71 0.19 -5.95
C GLU A 97 -17.33 -1.29 -5.87
N GLY A 98 -16.86 -1.74 -4.70
CA GLY A 98 -16.49 -3.11 -4.41
C GLY A 98 -17.62 -4.14 -4.55
N GLU A 99 -18.89 -3.69 -4.54
CA GLU A 99 -20.06 -4.54 -4.83
C GLU A 99 -20.06 -5.05 -6.29
N LEU A 100 -19.49 -4.27 -7.21
CA LEU A 100 -19.43 -4.59 -8.63
C LEU A 100 -18.09 -5.19 -9.07
N SER A 101 -16.99 -4.74 -8.47
CA SER A 101 -15.65 -5.20 -8.80
C SER A 101 -14.72 -5.07 -7.61
N PRO A 102 -13.74 -5.99 -7.44
CA PRO A 102 -12.78 -5.90 -6.35
C PRO A 102 -12.09 -4.54 -6.31
N LYS A 103 -11.81 -4.06 -5.09
CA LYS A 103 -11.05 -2.84 -4.86
C LYS A 103 -9.92 -3.10 -3.86
N MET A 104 -8.85 -2.33 -3.98
CA MET A 104 -7.75 -2.31 -3.04
C MET A 104 -7.46 -0.87 -2.64
N MET A 105 -7.15 -0.65 -1.38
CA MET A 105 -6.77 0.65 -0.84
C MET A 105 -5.46 0.53 -0.07
N SER A 106 -4.58 1.48 -0.26
CA SER A 106 -3.34 1.62 0.53
C SER A 106 -3.37 2.93 1.29
N ILE A 107 -3.13 2.88 2.59
CA ILE A 107 -2.99 4.08 3.43
C ILE A 107 -1.52 4.22 3.80
N GLY A 108 -0.89 5.29 3.32
CA GLY A 108 0.51 5.58 3.59
C GLY A 108 0.70 6.28 4.94
N LEU A 109 1.49 5.70 5.83
CA LEU A 109 1.72 6.22 7.17
C LEU A 109 3.22 6.37 7.48
N HIS A 110 3.59 7.49 8.07
CA HIS A 110 4.94 7.76 8.56
C HIS A 110 4.91 8.01 10.07
N LEU A 111 5.66 7.25 10.83
CA LEU A 111 5.69 7.36 12.31
C LEU A 111 5.92 8.80 12.79
N ARG A 112 6.80 9.53 12.12
CA ARG A 112 7.09 10.94 12.44
C ARG A 112 5.93 11.90 12.14
N MET A 113 4.94 11.48 11.35
CA MET A 113 3.78 12.29 10.97
C MET A 113 2.54 11.88 11.72
N ILE A 114 2.00 10.69 11.44
CA ILE A 114 0.78 10.21 12.09
C ILE A 114 0.96 9.94 13.58
N GLY A 115 2.18 9.58 14.01
CA GLY A 115 2.48 9.28 15.42
C GLY A 115 2.50 10.50 16.35
N ARG A 116 2.17 11.69 15.88
CA ARG A 116 2.06 12.89 16.72
C ARG A 116 0.74 12.90 17.51
N PRO A 117 0.74 13.37 18.78
CA PRO A 117 -0.47 13.40 19.63
C PRO A 117 -1.68 14.06 18.96
N GLY A 118 -1.45 15.15 18.22
CA GLY A 118 -2.52 15.86 17.49
C GLY A 118 -3.00 15.18 16.20
N ARG A 119 -2.41 14.05 15.80
CA ARG A 119 -2.71 13.35 14.54
C ARG A 119 -3.10 11.90 14.71
N ILE A 120 -2.57 11.21 15.73
CA ILE A 120 -2.78 9.76 15.91
C ILE A 120 -4.25 9.37 16.01
N SER A 121 -5.11 10.25 16.50
CA SER A 121 -6.56 10.02 16.57
C SER A 121 -7.22 9.86 15.19
N ALA A 122 -6.57 10.30 14.11
CA ALA A 122 -7.04 10.04 12.75
C ALA A 122 -7.01 8.54 12.45
N LEU A 123 -5.92 7.86 12.83
CA LEU A 123 -5.78 6.42 12.59
C LEU A 123 -6.85 5.62 13.33
N ASP A 124 -7.15 5.97 14.58
CA ASP A 124 -8.22 5.32 15.35
C ASP A 124 -9.59 5.48 14.66
N ARG A 125 -9.89 6.68 14.15
CA ARG A 125 -11.14 6.96 13.44
C ARG A 125 -11.22 6.17 12.15
N ILE A 126 -10.19 6.18 11.33
CA ILE A 126 -10.13 5.47 10.04
C ILE A 126 -10.33 3.97 10.26
N VAL A 127 -9.53 3.35 11.13
CA VAL A 127 -9.60 1.91 11.41
C VAL A 127 -10.93 1.54 12.07
N GLY A 128 -11.43 2.38 12.98
CA GLY A 128 -12.73 2.19 13.64
C GLY A 128 -13.87 2.20 12.62
N HIS A 129 -13.89 3.18 11.72
CA HIS A 129 -14.90 3.29 10.65
C HIS A 129 -14.89 2.06 9.73
N MET A 130 -13.72 1.67 9.23
CA MET A 130 -13.56 0.50 8.35
C MET A 130 -14.02 -0.80 9.01
N LYS A 131 -13.67 -0.99 10.29
CA LYS A 131 -14.11 -2.17 11.06
C LYS A 131 -15.62 -2.17 11.31
N GLN A 132 -16.20 -1.03 11.61
CA GLN A 132 -17.64 -0.90 11.83
C GLN A 132 -18.43 -1.17 10.56
N LYS A 133 -17.96 -0.67 9.40
CA LYS A 133 -18.58 -0.91 8.09
C LYS A 133 -18.50 -2.38 7.69
N GLY A 134 -17.40 -3.06 8.02
CA GLY A 134 -17.18 -4.45 7.66
C GLY A 134 -16.86 -4.64 6.17
N GLY A 135 -16.69 -5.90 5.76
CA GLY A 135 -16.42 -6.25 4.36
C GLY A 135 -14.99 -5.98 3.87
N ALA A 136 -14.16 -5.30 4.66
CA ALA A 136 -12.77 -5.06 4.30
C ALA A 136 -11.84 -6.16 4.81
N TRP A 137 -10.99 -6.65 3.93
CA TRP A 137 -9.91 -7.57 4.29
C TRP A 137 -8.65 -6.78 4.65
N PHE A 138 -8.33 -6.70 5.94
CA PHE A 138 -7.07 -6.11 6.42
C PHE A 138 -5.94 -7.11 6.20
N ALA A 139 -5.21 -6.96 5.12
CA ALA A 139 -4.19 -7.89 4.68
C ALA A 139 -2.79 -7.28 4.72
N THR A 140 -1.80 -8.12 4.96
CA THR A 140 -0.41 -7.80 4.63
C THR A 140 -0.21 -7.88 3.11
N ARG A 141 0.76 -7.14 2.57
CA ARG A 141 1.08 -7.24 1.13
C ARG A 141 1.53 -8.63 0.72
N ARG A 142 2.14 -9.40 1.63
CA ARG A 142 2.41 -10.83 1.40
C ARG A 142 1.13 -11.62 1.17
N GLN A 143 0.12 -11.46 2.01
CA GLN A 143 -1.18 -12.16 1.85
C GLN A 143 -1.86 -11.77 0.55
N ILE A 144 -1.80 -10.48 0.17
CA ILE A 144 -2.30 -10.02 -1.12
C ILE A 144 -1.54 -10.70 -2.26
N ALA A 145 -0.21 -10.73 -2.20
CA ALA A 145 0.61 -11.38 -3.22
C ALA A 145 0.29 -12.87 -3.36
N GLU A 146 0.22 -13.60 -2.25
CA GLU A 146 -0.11 -15.03 -2.24
C GLU A 146 -1.51 -15.29 -2.81
N HIS A 147 -2.49 -14.44 -2.46
CA HIS A 147 -3.84 -14.52 -2.99
C HIS A 147 -3.91 -14.34 -4.52
N TRP A 148 -3.15 -13.38 -5.05
CA TRP A 148 -3.13 -13.12 -6.49
C TRP A 148 -2.32 -14.15 -7.25
N LEU A 149 -1.15 -14.55 -6.76
CA LEU A 149 -0.32 -15.58 -7.39
C LEU A 149 -1.01 -16.95 -7.47
N ALA A 150 -1.92 -17.25 -6.56
CA ALA A 150 -2.72 -18.48 -6.63
C ALA A 150 -3.76 -18.49 -7.77
N ARG A 151 -3.94 -17.37 -8.48
CA ARG A 151 -4.92 -17.19 -9.56
C ARG A 151 -4.29 -16.98 -10.95
N PHE A 152 -2.99 -16.85 -11.01
CA PHE A 152 -2.19 -16.81 -12.23
C PHE A 152 -1.54 -18.18 -12.48
#